data_412a35ca3347ed119a6909f75b301279
#
_entry.id   412a35ca3347ed119a6909f75b301279
#
_cell.length_a   1.000
_cell.length_b   1.000
_cell.length_c   1.000
_cell.angle_alpha   90.00
_cell.angle_beta   90.00
_cell.angle_gamma   90.00
#
_symmetry.space_group_name_H-M   'P 1'
#
loop_
_entity.id
_entity.type
_entity.pdbx_description
1 polymer ?
#
loop_
_entity_poly.entity_id
_entity_poly.type
_entity_poly.pdbx_seq_one_letter_code
_entity_poly.pdbx_strand_id
1 'polypeptide(L)'
;KNGGTRLFCLSGNIAKPGVYELPMGYSLKKMIYEVGGGIPNGRELKAVVPGGSSTPCLTADEIDINMDFDSVAKAGSMLGSGGVVVLDDAQCIVKFALRTMQFYQHESCGWCIPCREGTDWLKKTLIRFHSGGGVKKDIDNMQYLSENMLGRTFCPLGDAAAMPTIAFVKKFRKEFEDHLEGRPCPYEKEGAIEQLPVLAH
;
A
#
# COMPACT_ATOMS: atom_id res chain seq x y z
N LYS A 1 -17.81 -3.54 -18.53
CA LYS A 1 -17.85 -4.99 -18.83
C LYS A 1 -16.62 -5.31 -19.64
N ASN A 2 -15.64 -5.91 -19.02
CA ASN A 2 -14.34 -6.18 -19.62
C ASN A 2 -14.22 -7.69 -19.82
N GLY A 3 -14.07 -8.11 -21.07
CA GLY A 3 -13.83 -9.51 -21.44
C GLY A 3 -12.34 -9.79 -21.60
N GLY A 4 -12.03 -11.06 -21.92
CA GLY A 4 -10.68 -11.52 -22.15
C GLY A 4 -9.93 -11.94 -20.90
N THR A 5 -8.62 -12.10 -21.04
CA THR A 5 -7.71 -12.49 -19.97
C THR A 5 -6.76 -11.36 -19.63
N ARG A 6 -6.15 -11.44 -18.46
CA ARG A 6 -5.13 -10.51 -17.99
C ARG A 6 -4.04 -11.23 -17.22
N LEU A 7 -2.82 -10.73 -17.31
CA LEU A 7 -1.72 -11.15 -16.45
C LEU A 7 -1.84 -10.43 -15.10
N PHE A 8 -1.93 -11.21 -14.03
CA PHE A 8 -1.87 -10.73 -12.65
C PHE A 8 -0.54 -11.12 -12.03
N CYS A 9 0.19 -10.13 -11.50
CA CYS A 9 1.45 -10.34 -10.80
C CYS A 9 1.17 -10.47 -9.31
N LEU A 10 1.08 -11.69 -8.80
CA LEU A 10 0.80 -12.00 -7.40
C LEU A 10 2.09 -12.06 -6.59
N SER A 11 2.19 -11.26 -5.54
CA SER A 11 3.40 -11.09 -4.72
C SER A 11 3.08 -10.78 -3.25
N GLY A 12 4.11 -10.59 -2.43
CA GLY A 12 3.98 -10.35 -1.00
C GLY A 12 3.93 -11.64 -0.19
N ASN A 13 3.15 -11.64 0.88
CA ASN A 13 3.01 -12.77 1.80
C ASN A 13 2.00 -13.80 1.28
N ILE A 14 2.38 -14.50 0.23
CA ILE A 14 1.58 -15.51 -0.45
C ILE A 14 2.42 -16.79 -0.69
N ALA A 15 1.80 -17.95 -0.60
CA ALA A 15 2.53 -19.22 -0.70
C ALA A 15 3.11 -19.47 -2.10
N LYS A 16 2.44 -19.04 -3.14
CA LYS A 16 2.86 -19.20 -4.54
C LYS A 16 2.87 -17.85 -5.26
N PRO A 17 3.91 -17.01 -5.08
CA PRO A 17 4.05 -15.80 -5.86
C PRO A 17 4.35 -16.13 -7.33
N GLY A 18 3.88 -15.27 -8.24
CA GLY A 18 4.09 -15.49 -9.67
C GLY A 18 3.23 -14.61 -10.55
N VAL A 19 3.33 -14.83 -11.85
CA VAL A 19 2.50 -14.18 -12.87
C VAL A 19 1.50 -15.20 -13.40
N TYR A 20 0.23 -14.87 -13.31
CA TYR A 20 -0.87 -15.76 -13.65
C TYR A 20 -1.77 -15.10 -14.70
N GLU A 21 -2.03 -15.80 -15.79
CA GLU A 21 -3.04 -15.38 -16.75
C GLU A 21 -4.40 -15.90 -16.28
N LEU A 22 -5.30 -14.97 -15.96
CA LEU A 22 -6.64 -15.27 -15.45
C LEU A 22 -7.69 -14.45 -16.23
N PRO A 23 -8.94 -14.95 -16.31
CA PRO A 23 -10.02 -14.19 -16.90
C PRO A 23 -10.25 -12.86 -16.17
N MET A 24 -10.62 -11.82 -16.92
CA MET A 24 -11.14 -10.59 -16.31
C MET A 24 -12.38 -10.90 -15.49
N GLY A 25 -12.44 -10.36 -14.26
CA GLY A 25 -13.51 -10.67 -13.31
C GLY A 25 -13.26 -11.94 -12.50
N TYR A 26 -12.05 -12.52 -12.54
CA TYR A 26 -11.69 -13.60 -11.63
C TYR A 26 -11.77 -13.13 -10.18
N SER A 27 -12.26 -13.97 -9.27
CA SER A 27 -12.41 -13.61 -7.85
C SER A 27 -11.05 -13.33 -7.20
N LEU A 28 -10.90 -12.18 -6.54
CA LEU A 28 -9.67 -11.84 -5.79
C LEU A 28 -9.43 -12.86 -4.66
N LYS A 29 -10.48 -13.26 -3.95
CA LYS A 29 -10.40 -14.27 -2.90
C LYS A 29 -9.88 -15.61 -3.43
N LYS A 30 -10.40 -16.09 -4.58
CA LYS A 30 -9.89 -17.31 -5.21
C LYS A 30 -8.47 -17.15 -5.73
N MET A 31 -8.13 -15.98 -6.26
CA MET A 31 -6.76 -15.68 -6.69
C MET A 31 -5.76 -15.84 -5.53
N ILE A 32 -6.10 -15.35 -4.35
CA ILE A 32 -5.24 -15.45 -3.16
C ILE A 32 -5.18 -16.89 -2.66
N TYR A 33 -6.32 -17.53 -2.44
CA TYR A 33 -6.37 -18.82 -1.71
C TYR A 33 -6.21 -20.05 -2.59
N GLU A 34 -6.75 -20.04 -3.81
CA GLU A 34 -6.66 -21.20 -4.71
C GLU A 34 -5.42 -21.13 -5.60
N VAL A 35 -5.23 -20.00 -6.34
CA VAL A 35 -4.10 -19.83 -7.26
C VAL A 35 -2.82 -19.58 -6.48
N GLY A 36 -2.84 -18.61 -5.58
CA GLY A 36 -1.71 -18.20 -4.74
C GLY A 36 -1.38 -19.15 -3.59
N GLY A 37 -2.25 -20.15 -3.34
CA GLY A 37 -2.05 -21.14 -2.28
C GLY A 37 -2.24 -20.62 -0.85
N GLY A 38 -2.84 -19.45 -0.69
CA GLY A 38 -3.14 -18.84 0.61
C GLY A 38 -1.95 -18.17 1.30
N ILE A 39 -2.17 -17.78 2.54
CA ILE A 39 -1.16 -17.11 3.37
C ILE A 39 -0.30 -18.18 4.05
N PRO A 40 1.04 -18.12 3.92
CA PRO A 40 1.93 -19.12 4.48
C PRO A 40 2.01 -19.05 6.01
N ASN A 41 2.54 -20.12 6.62
CA ASN A 41 2.88 -20.18 8.05
C ASN A 41 1.69 -20.04 9.03
N GLY A 42 0.47 -20.36 8.58
CA GLY A 42 -0.73 -20.27 9.41
C GLY A 42 -1.10 -18.83 9.81
N ARG A 43 -0.62 -17.84 9.06
CA ARG A 43 -0.94 -16.41 9.29
C ARG A 43 -2.26 -16.03 8.63
N GLU A 44 -2.78 -14.89 9.02
CA GLU A 44 -4.00 -14.33 8.48
C GLU A 44 -3.72 -13.22 7.47
N LEU A 45 -4.63 -13.04 6.54
CA LEU A 45 -4.61 -11.94 5.60
C LEU A 45 -4.90 -10.63 6.35
N LYS A 46 -4.05 -9.61 6.18
CA LYS A 46 -4.27 -8.25 6.70
C LYS A 46 -4.81 -7.31 5.64
N ALA A 47 -4.09 -7.21 4.53
CA ALA A 47 -4.41 -6.28 3.47
C ALA A 47 -3.98 -6.80 2.09
N VAL A 48 -4.61 -6.26 1.06
CA VAL A 48 -4.24 -6.51 -0.33
C VAL A 48 -4.16 -5.17 -1.07
N VAL A 49 -3.11 -4.98 -1.84
CA VAL A 49 -3.02 -3.91 -2.85
C VAL A 49 -3.34 -4.56 -4.19
N PRO A 50 -4.51 -4.30 -4.80
CA PRO A 50 -5.01 -5.12 -5.90
C PRO A 50 -4.48 -4.75 -7.28
N GLY A 51 -3.93 -3.56 -7.45
CA GLY A 51 -3.60 -3.02 -8.77
C GLY A 51 -2.26 -2.31 -8.89
N GLY A 52 -1.31 -2.62 -8.02
CA GLY A 52 -0.01 -1.96 -7.93
C GLY A 52 0.04 -0.89 -6.85
N SER A 53 1.25 -0.42 -6.52
CA SER A 53 1.51 0.45 -5.36
C SER A 53 0.71 1.77 -5.33
N SER A 54 0.18 2.20 -6.48
CA SER A 54 -0.63 3.42 -6.62
C SER A 54 -2.10 3.25 -6.21
N THR A 55 -2.55 2.01 -5.96
CA THR A 55 -3.96 1.76 -5.69
C THR A 55 -4.25 1.71 -4.20
N PRO A 56 -5.41 2.20 -3.76
CA PRO A 56 -5.87 2.03 -2.38
C PRO A 56 -5.89 0.55 -1.98
N CYS A 57 -5.38 0.22 -0.80
CA CYS A 57 -5.42 -1.14 -0.28
C CYS A 57 -6.85 -1.56 0.11
N LEU A 58 -7.09 -2.85 0.06
CA LEU A 58 -8.29 -3.51 0.60
C LEU A 58 -7.92 -4.23 1.90
N THR A 59 -8.84 -4.27 2.85
CA THR A 59 -8.71 -5.08 4.08
C THR A 59 -9.13 -6.52 3.82
N ALA A 60 -8.89 -7.42 4.75
CA ALA A 60 -9.20 -8.85 4.59
C ALA A 60 -10.71 -9.14 4.37
N ASP A 61 -11.57 -8.30 4.91
CA ASP A 61 -13.02 -8.38 4.74
C ASP A 61 -13.54 -7.79 3.43
N GLU A 62 -12.72 -7.03 2.70
CA GLU A 62 -13.07 -6.40 1.43
C GLU A 62 -12.68 -7.21 0.19
N ILE A 63 -12.07 -8.39 0.33
CA ILE A 63 -11.54 -9.18 -0.80
C ILE A 63 -12.55 -10.03 -1.55
N ASP A 64 -13.80 -10.10 -1.10
CA ASP A 64 -14.85 -10.87 -1.80
C ASP A 64 -15.41 -10.10 -2.99
N ILE A 65 -14.54 -9.79 -3.92
CA ILE A 65 -14.80 -9.01 -5.14
C ILE A 65 -14.22 -9.69 -6.37
N ASN A 66 -14.72 -9.29 -7.53
CA ASN A 66 -14.16 -9.68 -8.81
C ASN A 66 -13.06 -8.70 -9.25
N MET A 67 -12.03 -9.21 -9.90
CA MET A 67 -10.92 -8.44 -10.45
C MET A 67 -11.27 -7.92 -11.85
N ASP A 68 -12.23 -7.00 -11.87
CA ASP A 68 -12.62 -6.17 -13.01
C ASP A 68 -12.64 -4.69 -12.59
N PHE A 69 -12.67 -3.79 -13.57
CA PHE A 69 -12.58 -2.35 -13.30
C PHE A 69 -13.72 -1.84 -12.42
N ASP A 70 -14.94 -2.30 -12.69
CA ASP A 70 -16.14 -1.81 -11.99
C ASP A 70 -16.21 -2.31 -10.55
N SER A 71 -15.92 -3.61 -10.34
CA SER A 71 -15.98 -4.23 -9.01
C SER A 71 -14.91 -3.69 -8.08
N VAL A 72 -13.67 -3.55 -8.58
CA VAL A 72 -12.57 -3.00 -7.78
C VAL A 72 -12.78 -1.52 -7.49
N ALA A 73 -13.34 -0.75 -8.43
CA ALA A 73 -13.68 0.65 -8.20
C ALA A 73 -14.79 0.82 -7.15
N LYS A 74 -15.82 -0.05 -7.15
CA LYS A 74 -16.88 -0.06 -6.12
C LYS A 74 -16.33 -0.39 -4.73
N ALA A 75 -15.29 -1.19 -4.65
CA ALA A 75 -14.60 -1.49 -3.39
C ALA A 75 -13.69 -0.34 -2.92
N GLY A 76 -13.64 0.78 -3.63
CA GLY A 76 -12.83 1.95 -3.28
C GLY A 76 -11.36 1.83 -3.64
N SER A 77 -11.03 0.96 -4.61
CA SER A 77 -9.67 0.78 -5.12
C SER A 77 -9.63 0.88 -6.65
N MET A 78 -8.58 0.39 -7.28
CA MET A 78 -8.44 0.37 -8.74
C MET A 78 -7.78 -0.93 -9.18
N LEU A 79 -8.18 -1.44 -10.36
CA LEU A 79 -7.55 -2.63 -10.95
C LEU A 79 -6.10 -2.36 -11.40
N GLY A 80 -5.78 -1.12 -11.71
CA GLY A 80 -4.44 -0.62 -12.00
C GLY A 80 -3.65 -1.49 -12.98
N SER A 81 -2.42 -1.82 -12.63
CA SER A 81 -1.53 -2.67 -13.44
C SER A 81 -1.82 -4.17 -13.33
N GLY A 82 -2.62 -4.62 -12.38
CA GLY A 82 -2.81 -6.03 -12.04
C GLY A 82 -1.67 -6.59 -11.16
N GLY A 83 -0.84 -5.72 -10.61
CA GLY A 83 0.13 -6.08 -9.58
C GLY A 83 -0.56 -6.24 -8.24
N VAL A 84 -0.76 -7.48 -7.80
CA VAL A 84 -1.44 -7.80 -6.54
C VAL A 84 -0.40 -8.07 -5.47
N VAL A 85 -0.40 -7.24 -4.41
CA VAL A 85 0.50 -7.41 -3.26
C VAL A 85 -0.31 -7.82 -2.04
N VAL A 86 0.03 -8.97 -1.47
CA VAL A 86 -0.65 -9.54 -0.31
C VAL A 86 0.17 -9.30 0.95
N LEU A 87 -0.46 -8.79 1.99
CA LEU A 87 0.15 -8.52 3.29
C LEU A 87 -0.53 -9.37 4.36
N ASP A 88 0.26 -10.10 5.14
CA ASP A 88 -0.21 -10.86 6.28
C ASP A 88 -0.27 -10.04 7.57
N ASP A 89 -0.77 -10.63 8.63
CA ASP A 89 -0.92 -10.02 9.96
C ASP A 89 0.41 -9.65 10.64
N ALA A 90 1.54 -10.20 10.18
CA ALA A 90 2.86 -9.84 10.68
C ALA A 90 3.48 -8.60 10.00
N GLN A 91 2.91 -8.14 8.90
CA GLN A 91 3.46 -6.98 8.20
C GLN A 91 3.00 -5.67 8.86
N CYS A 92 3.94 -4.75 9.04
CA CYS A 92 3.67 -3.40 9.50
C CYS A 92 3.20 -2.52 8.35
N ILE A 93 1.98 -2.00 8.45
CA ILE A 93 1.42 -1.08 7.43
C ILE A 93 2.19 0.25 7.38
N VAL A 94 2.68 0.75 8.52
CA VAL A 94 3.51 1.97 8.54
C VAL A 94 4.82 1.76 7.76
N LYS A 95 5.47 0.60 7.92
CA LYS A 95 6.68 0.23 7.17
C LYS A 95 6.37 0.08 5.67
N PHE A 96 5.25 -0.56 5.34
CA PHE A 96 4.82 -0.72 3.95
C PHE A 96 4.50 0.63 3.29
N ALA A 97 3.78 1.52 4.00
CA ALA A 97 3.52 2.88 3.54
C ALA A 97 4.82 3.68 3.36
N LEU A 98 5.79 3.55 4.27
CA LEU A 98 7.11 4.16 4.16
C LEU A 98 7.85 3.69 2.90
N ARG A 99 7.88 2.40 2.63
CA ARG A 99 8.51 1.85 1.42
C ARG A 99 7.85 2.36 0.14
N THR A 100 6.53 2.38 0.12
CA THR A 100 5.76 2.93 -0.99
C THR A 100 6.10 4.41 -1.20
N MET A 101 6.17 5.20 -0.14
CA MET A 101 6.47 6.63 -0.25
C MET A 101 7.94 6.93 -0.62
N GLN A 102 8.88 6.09 -0.17
CA GLN A 102 10.28 6.18 -0.60
C GLN A 102 10.39 6.00 -2.12
N PHE A 103 9.65 5.04 -2.67
CA PHE A 103 9.58 4.82 -4.12
C PHE A 103 9.02 6.07 -4.84
N TYR A 104 7.86 6.58 -4.44
CA TYR A 104 7.26 7.73 -5.12
C TYR A 104 8.08 9.02 -4.98
N GLN A 105 8.73 9.23 -3.86
CA GLN A 105 9.62 10.37 -3.67
C GLN A 105 10.86 10.27 -4.58
N HIS A 106 11.41 9.07 -4.74
CA HIS A 106 12.54 8.83 -5.63
C HIS A 106 12.16 9.03 -7.10
N GLU A 107 11.00 8.51 -7.52
CA GLU A 107 10.50 8.58 -8.90
C GLU A 107 9.91 9.96 -9.26
N SER A 108 9.74 10.86 -8.32
CA SER A 108 9.27 12.21 -8.60
C SER A 108 10.27 12.97 -9.44
N CYS A 109 9.84 13.46 -10.61
CA CYS A 109 10.71 14.30 -11.47
C CYS A 109 11.00 15.68 -10.87
N GLY A 110 10.36 16.06 -9.75
CA GLY A 110 10.55 17.33 -9.06
C GLY A 110 9.87 18.55 -9.70
N TRP A 111 9.12 18.38 -10.78
CA TRP A 111 8.48 19.49 -11.47
C TRP A 111 7.38 20.16 -10.65
N CYS A 112 6.38 19.40 -10.22
CA CYS A 112 5.21 19.93 -9.53
C CYS A 112 5.45 20.01 -8.02
N ILE A 113 5.22 21.18 -7.43
CA ILE A 113 5.41 21.41 -5.99
C ILE A 113 4.63 20.41 -5.12
N PRO A 114 3.32 20.14 -5.36
CA PRO A 114 2.58 19.19 -4.52
C PRO A 114 3.16 17.79 -4.54
N CYS A 115 3.68 17.32 -5.67
CA CYS A 115 4.36 16.03 -5.78
C CYS A 115 5.73 16.06 -5.11
N ARG A 116 6.61 16.99 -5.49
CA ARG A 116 7.97 17.09 -4.98
C ARG A 116 8.02 17.22 -3.46
N GLU A 117 7.33 18.24 -2.94
CA GLU A 117 7.33 18.51 -1.50
C GLU A 117 6.43 17.55 -0.72
N GLY A 118 5.25 17.22 -1.28
CA GLY A 118 4.29 16.33 -0.62
C GLY A 118 4.84 14.94 -0.40
N THR A 119 5.48 14.33 -1.40
CA THR A 119 6.09 12.99 -1.23
C THR A 119 7.26 13.00 -0.24
N ASP A 120 8.06 14.06 -0.24
CA ASP A 120 9.16 14.23 0.72
C ASP A 120 8.65 14.40 2.16
N TRP A 121 7.63 15.23 2.36
CA TRP A 121 7.02 15.43 3.68
C TRP A 121 6.34 14.16 4.21
N LEU A 122 5.62 13.45 3.35
CA LEU A 122 5.02 12.17 3.70
C LEU A 122 6.07 11.13 4.08
N LYS A 123 7.17 11.03 3.29
CA LYS A 123 8.30 10.16 3.60
C LYS A 123 8.93 10.50 4.96
N LYS A 124 9.24 11.76 5.21
CA LYS A 124 9.84 12.22 6.47
C LYS A 124 8.92 11.93 7.67
N THR A 125 7.62 12.13 7.51
CA THR A 125 6.62 11.82 8.53
C THR A 125 6.56 10.32 8.80
N LEU A 126 6.53 9.48 7.77
CA LEU A 126 6.53 8.02 7.90
C LEU A 126 7.82 7.47 8.52
N ILE A 127 8.98 8.05 8.21
CA ILE A 127 10.25 7.73 8.90
C ILE A 127 10.10 8.02 10.40
N ARG A 128 9.58 9.19 10.76
CA ARG A 128 9.37 9.57 12.17
C ARG A 128 8.43 8.61 12.88
N PHE A 129 7.33 8.18 12.23
CA PHE A 129 6.43 7.15 12.78
C PHE A 129 7.15 5.83 13.01
N HIS A 130 7.83 5.34 11.99
CA HIS A 130 8.52 4.05 12.06
C HIS A 130 9.61 4.03 13.14
N SER A 131 10.24 5.18 13.41
CA SER A 131 11.23 5.36 14.47
C SER A 131 10.62 5.63 15.86
N GLY A 132 9.30 5.55 16.01
CA GLY A 132 8.61 5.79 17.28
C GLY A 132 8.49 7.27 17.68
N GLY A 133 8.83 8.21 16.79
CA GLY A 133 8.74 9.65 17.05
C GLY A 133 7.47 10.33 16.51
N GLY A 134 6.49 9.56 16.05
CA GLY A 134 5.23 10.09 15.54
C GLY A 134 4.35 10.71 16.62
N VAL A 135 3.60 11.74 16.26
CA VAL A 135 2.59 12.34 17.13
C VAL A 135 1.20 12.21 16.50
N LYS A 136 0.15 12.17 17.33
CA LYS A 136 -1.22 11.91 16.85
C LYS A 136 -1.66 12.84 15.73
N LYS A 137 -1.29 14.12 15.81
CA LYS A 137 -1.61 15.13 14.79
C LYS A 137 -0.99 14.80 13.42
N ASP A 138 0.12 14.08 13.37
CA ASP A 138 0.77 13.71 12.12
C ASP A 138 -0.09 12.77 11.28
N ILE A 139 -0.94 11.94 11.91
CA ILE A 139 -1.86 11.04 11.21
C ILE A 139 -2.85 11.87 10.38
N ASP A 140 -3.45 12.88 11.00
CA ASP A 140 -4.40 13.77 10.33
C ASP A 140 -3.70 14.65 9.30
N ASN A 141 -2.47 15.10 9.57
CA ASN A 141 -1.66 15.87 8.65
C ASN A 141 -1.29 15.05 7.40
N MET A 142 -0.93 13.77 7.53
CA MET A 142 -0.65 12.91 6.38
C MET A 142 -1.88 12.75 5.48
N GLN A 143 -3.07 12.55 6.07
CA GLN A 143 -4.30 12.49 5.32
C GLN A 143 -4.58 13.82 4.60
N TYR A 144 -4.55 14.93 5.33
CA TYR A 144 -4.79 16.27 4.80
C TYR A 144 -3.82 16.60 3.65
N LEU A 145 -2.53 16.34 3.84
CA LEU A 145 -1.50 16.55 2.82
C LEU A 145 -1.79 15.73 1.57
N SER A 146 -2.07 14.44 1.73
CA SER A 146 -2.38 13.55 0.61
C SER A 146 -3.63 13.98 -0.14
N GLU A 147 -4.69 14.39 0.55
CA GLU A 147 -5.92 14.92 -0.07
C GLU A 147 -5.66 16.22 -0.85
N ASN A 148 -4.71 17.05 -0.39
CA ASN A 148 -4.29 18.26 -1.10
C ASN A 148 -3.32 18.01 -2.26
N MET A 149 -2.72 16.84 -2.38
CA MET A 149 -1.92 16.44 -3.55
C MET A 149 -2.80 15.98 -4.72
N LEU A 150 -3.96 15.39 -4.45
CA LEU A 150 -4.86 14.82 -5.45
C LEU A 150 -5.31 15.84 -6.48
N GLY A 151 -5.15 15.51 -7.77
CA GLY A 151 -5.57 16.34 -8.90
C GLY A 151 -4.80 17.66 -9.06
N ARG A 152 -3.69 17.84 -8.33
CA ARG A 152 -2.92 19.12 -8.33
C ARG A 152 -1.52 18.97 -8.90
N THR A 153 -1.27 17.90 -9.61
CA THR A 153 -0.01 17.64 -10.29
C THR A 153 -0.22 17.43 -11.79
N PHE A 154 0.79 17.77 -12.58
CA PHE A 154 0.71 17.70 -14.03
C PHE A 154 0.55 16.25 -14.55
N CYS A 155 1.20 15.31 -13.91
CA CYS A 155 1.05 13.87 -14.19
C CYS A 155 0.48 13.15 -12.96
N PRO A 156 -0.04 11.91 -13.11
CA PRO A 156 -0.70 11.19 -12.03
C PRO A 156 0.24 10.63 -10.95
N LEU A 157 1.55 10.92 -10.97
CA LEU A 157 2.48 10.40 -9.96
C LEU A 157 2.14 10.94 -8.55
N GLY A 158 1.74 12.21 -8.44
CA GLY A 158 1.29 12.78 -7.17
C GLY A 158 0.04 12.08 -6.63
N ASP A 159 -0.92 11.80 -7.50
CA ASP A 159 -2.13 11.04 -7.15
C ASP A 159 -1.80 9.59 -6.75
N ALA A 160 -0.87 8.97 -7.49
CA ALA A 160 -0.37 7.63 -7.24
C ALA A 160 0.31 7.47 -5.87
N ALA A 161 0.93 8.53 -5.36
CA ALA A 161 1.50 8.57 -4.02
C ALA A 161 0.43 8.84 -2.95
N ALA A 162 -0.52 9.73 -3.25
CA ALA A 162 -1.54 10.18 -2.30
C ALA A 162 -2.61 9.12 -2.00
N MET A 163 -3.15 8.48 -3.05
CA MET A 163 -4.26 7.52 -2.90
C MET A 163 -3.97 6.35 -1.95
N PRO A 164 -2.85 5.62 -2.08
CA PRO A 164 -2.54 4.54 -1.15
C PRO A 164 -2.30 5.07 0.27
N THR A 165 -1.67 6.23 0.43
CA THR A 165 -1.43 6.83 1.74
C THR A 165 -2.73 7.14 2.46
N ILE A 166 -3.71 7.73 1.78
CA ILE A 166 -5.05 7.98 2.32
C ILE A 166 -5.70 6.66 2.77
N ALA A 167 -5.59 5.60 1.95
CA ALA A 167 -6.18 4.31 2.28
C ALA A 167 -5.51 3.67 3.51
N PHE A 168 -4.19 3.70 3.60
CA PHE A 168 -3.45 3.18 4.76
C PHE A 168 -3.84 3.92 6.04
N VAL A 169 -3.85 5.26 6.01
CA VAL A 169 -4.22 6.07 7.18
C VAL A 169 -5.66 5.83 7.61
N LYS A 170 -6.61 5.76 6.67
CA LYS A 170 -8.04 5.55 6.98
C LYS A 170 -8.34 4.15 7.50
N LYS A 171 -7.83 3.12 6.83
CA LYS A 171 -8.16 1.71 7.13
C LYS A 171 -7.36 1.12 8.29
N PHE A 172 -6.14 1.60 8.51
CA PHE A 172 -5.22 1.10 9.53
C PHE A 172 -4.79 2.16 10.54
N ARG A 173 -5.66 3.15 10.81
CA ARG A 173 -5.39 4.26 11.73
C ARG A 173 -4.84 3.79 13.08
N LYS A 174 -5.43 2.74 13.64
CA LYS A 174 -4.97 2.16 14.91
C LYS A 174 -3.51 1.73 14.87
N GLU A 175 -3.05 1.15 13.76
CA GLU A 175 -1.67 0.71 13.63
C GLU A 175 -0.70 1.90 13.59
N PHE A 176 -1.11 3.05 13.02
CA PHE A 176 -0.36 4.30 13.15
C PHE A 176 -0.34 4.81 14.59
N GLU A 177 -1.46 4.72 15.31
CA GLU A 177 -1.54 5.11 16.73
C GLU A 177 -0.67 4.22 17.62
N ASP A 178 -0.46 2.95 17.28
CA ASP A 178 0.42 2.04 17.99
C ASP A 178 1.92 2.37 17.81
N HIS A 179 2.28 3.24 16.86
CA HIS A 179 3.64 3.75 16.63
C HIS A 179 3.89 5.15 17.23
N LEU A 180 3.01 5.63 18.12
CA LEU A 180 3.16 6.93 18.75
C LEU A 180 4.03 6.87 20.03
N GLU A 181 4.61 8.03 20.38
CA GLU A 181 5.16 8.30 21.72
C GLU A 181 6.30 7.36 22.16
N GLY A 182 7.27 7.12 21.29
CA GLY A 182 8.46 6.33 21.61
C GLY A 182 8.24 4.82 21.66
N ARG A 183 7.07 4.35 21.23
CA ARG A 183 6.81 2.92 21.14
C ARG A 183 7.56 2.31 19.96
N PRO A 184 8.32 1.23 20.14
CA PRO A 184 8.91 0.50 19.03
C PRO A 184 7.81 -0.09 18.15
N CYS A 185 8.13 -0.33 16.88
CA CYS A 185 7.20 -0.98 15.96
C CYS A 185 6.79 -2.36 16.52
N PRO A 186 5.50 -2.62 16.76
CA PRO A 186 5.05 -3.89 17.35
C PRO A 186 5.28 -5.11 16.46
N TYR A 187 5.61 -4.88 15.18
CA TYR A 187 5.87 -5.92 14.17
C TYR A 187 7.36 -6.17 13.96
N GLU A 188 8.25 -5.38 14.55
CA GLU A 188 9.69 -5.61 14.47
C GLU A 188 10.16 -6.36 15.73
N LYS A 189 10.86 -7.47 15.50
CA LYS A 189 11.57 -8.15 16.60
C LYS A 189 12.68 -7.22 17.08
N GLU A 190 12.89 -7.14 18.39
CA GLU A 190 14.00 -6.40 19.00
C GLU A 190 15.32 -6.73 18.30
N GLY A 191 16.01 -5.70 17.81
CA GLY A 191 17.27 -5.82 17.08
C GLY A 191 17.18 -5.81 15.57
N ALA A 192 16.01 -5.84 14.97
CA ALA A 192 15.82 -5.76 13.52
C ALA A 192 15.65 -4.31 13.02
N ILE A 193 16.51 -3.40 13.42
CA ILE A 193 16.71 -2.16 12.68
C ILE A 193 17.60 -2.54 11.47
N GLU A 194 17.03 -3.23 10.52
CA GLU A 194 17.60 -3.33 9.20
C GLU A 194 17.62 -1.91 8.64
N GLN A 195 18.81 -1.33 8.55
CA GLN A 195 18.97 -0.05 7.85
C GLN A 195 18.38 -0.27 6.47
N LEU A 196 17.24 0.38 6.23
CA LEU A 196 16.60 0.36 4.92
C LEU A 196 17.69 0.79 3.93
N PRO A 197 18.07 -0.03 2.92
CA PRO A 197 19.07 0.39 1.97
C PRO A 197 18.59 1.74 1.42
N VAL A 198 19.40 2.76 1.64
CA VAL A 198 19.25 4.04 0.96
C VAL A 198 19.42 3.67 -0.50
N LEU A 199 18.37 3.85 -1.31
CA LEU A 199 18.52 3.74 -2.76
C LEU A 199 19.60 4.75 -3.11
N ALA A 200 20.78 4.25 -3.44
CA ALA A 200 21.89 5.09 -3.86
C ALA A 200 21.46 5.83 -5.14
N HIS A 201 21.65 7.13 -5.13
CA HIS A 201 21.44 8.00 -6.29
C HIS A 201 22.48 7.71 -7.37
#